data_2625380f1ff9d71a2d19c093753bd0a9
#
_entry.id   2625380f1ff9d71a2d19c093753bd0a9
#
_cell.length_a   1.000
_cell.length_b   1.000
_cell.length_c   1.000
_cell.angle_alpha   90.00
_cell.angle_beta   90.00
_cell.angle_gamma   90.00
#
_symmetry.space_group_name_H-M   'P 1'
#
loop_
_entity.id
_entity.type
_entity.pdbx_description
1 polymer ?
#
loop_
_entity_poly.entity_id
_entity_poly.type
_entity_poly.pdbx_seq_one_letter_code
_entity_poly.pdbx_strand_id
1 'polypeptide(L)'
;MSAMQLVDRIEKRRFVGREFLLWLWFESEVFEGTLSTKAHGQFGLWIARQIVLSLGKEEVTRIKGAYPAGTREAKESLLRGKTPETAGLHLSWHEHQATFVFKAEPMAISGLSLPTVLGEEEEEAPPPEARPKGRRGRKAEAQSDEGHEAFYERMRLTREVEEILEALYRDFLTLRLGAAWTDAVLPALSTWTDPEGEVDADAYRAARDRALSTRKR
;
A
#
# COMPACT_ATOMS: atom_id res chain seq x y z
N MET A 1 12.67 23.76 5.39
CA MET A 1 13.62 22.64 5.22
C MET A 1 13.54 22.27 3.73
N SER A 2 14.64 22.13 3.00
CA SER A 2 14.56 21.83 1.57
C SER A 2 14.34 20.33 1.33
N ALA A 3 13.77 19.95 0.17
CA ALA A 3 13.62 18.58 -0.27
C ALA A 3 14.95 17.78 -0.19
N MET A 4 16.06 18.44 -0.43
CA MET A 4 17.42 17.90 -0.31
C MET A 4 17.75 17.44 1.12
N GLN A 5 17.19 18.07 2.15
CA GLN A 5 17.39 17.64 3.54
C GLN A 5 16.58 16.39 3.90
N LEU A 6 15.44 16.15 3.25
CA LEU A 6 14.68 14.90 3.41
C LEU A 6 15.49 13.72 2.82
N VAL A 7 16.02 13.87 1.62
CA VAL A 7 16.84 12.87 0.94
C VAL A 7 18.06 12.51 1.80
N ASP A 8 18.81 13.50 2.29
CA ASP A 8 19.94 13.29 3.20
C ASP A 8 19.59 12.51 4.46
N ARG A 9 18.39 12.72 5.01
CA ARG A 9 17.91 12.01 6.20
C ARG A 9 17.53 10.57 5.93
N ILE A 10 16.89 10.29 4.77
CA ILE A 10 16.56 8.94 4.33
C ILE A 10 17.85 8.13 4.17
N GLU A 11 18.87 8.68 3.52
CA GLU A 11 20.14 7.99 3.33
C GLU A 11 20.87 7.70 4.65
N LYS A 12 20.90 8.67 5.56
CA LYS A 12 21.66 8.56 6.82
C LYS A 12 21.01 7.65 7.85
N ARG A 13 19.68 7.51 7.85
CA ARG A 13 18.96 6.77 8.91
C ARG A 13 18.62 5.32 8.59
N ARG A 14 18.69 4.88 7.35
CA ARG A 14 18.48 3.48 6.89
C ARG A 14 17.23 2.79 7.46
N PHE A 15 16.09 3.48 7.48
CA PHE A 15 14.82 2.90 7.93
C PHE A 15 14.10 2.20 6.77
N VAL A 16 14.53 1.00 6.44
CA VAL A 16 14.08 0.27 5.24
C VAL A 16 12.56 0.21 5.10
N GLY A 17 11.82 -0.07 6.17
CA GLY A 17 10.36 -0.13 6.09
C GLY A 17 9.71 1.22 5.85
N ARG A 18 10.23 2.30 6.46
CA ARG A 18 9.73 3.67 6.25
C ARG A 18 10.13 4.21 4.88
N GLU A 19 11.33 3.87 4.41
CA GLU A 19 11.78 4.19 3.06
C GLU A 19 10.90 3.50 2.01
N PHE A 20 10.56 2.22 2.25
CA PHE A 20 9.66 1.48 1.37
C PHE A 20 8.27 2.12 1.32
N LEU A 21 7.69 2.46 2.46
CA LEU A 21 6.38 3.11 2.50
C LEU A 21 6.40 4.50 1.86
N LEU A 22 7.49 5.27 2.03
CA LEU A 22 7.67 6.55 1.35
C LEU A 22 7.79 6.38 -0.16
N TRP A 23 8.54 5.38 -0.61
CA TRP A 23 8.68 5.06 -2.02
C TRP A 23 7.34 4.58 -2.62
N LEU A 24 6.57 3.74 -1.92
CA LEU A 24 5.22 3.36 -2.35
C LEU A 24 4.30 4.57 -2.50
N TRP A 25 4.35 5.49 -1.56
CA TRP A 25 3.58 6.73 -1.64
C TRP A 25 3.98 7.55 -2.86
N PHE A 26 5.27 7.78 -3.03
CA PHE A 26 5.83 8.49 -4.19
C PHE A 26 5.38 7.84 -5.51
N GLU A 27 5.60 6.52 -5.67
CA GLU A 27 5.22 5.79 -6.89
C GLU A 27 3.71 5.88 -7.14
N SER A 28 2.89 5.76 -6.09
CA SER A 28 1.43 5.83 -6.23
C SER A 28 0.95 7.21 -6.69
N GLU A 29 1.63 8.29 -6.34
CA GLU A 29 1.28 9.62 -6.84
C GLU A 29 1.82 9.88 -8.24
N VAL A 30 3.09 9.57 -8.49
CA VAL A 30 3.73 9.81 -9.79
C VAL A 30 3.06 9.00 -10.92
N PHE A 31 2.58 7.81 -10.61
CA PHE A 31 1.91 6.93 -11.58
C PHE A 31 0.38 6.92 -11.44
N GLU A 32 -0.19 7.96 -10.80
CA GLU A 32 -1.64 8.13 -10.66
C GLU A 32 -2.36 6.86 -10.13
N GLY A 33 -1.73 6.19 -9.18
CA GLY A 33 -2.23 4.97 -8.58
C GLY A 33 -2.03 3.70 -9.40
N THR A 34 -1.50 3.79 -10.62
CA THR A 34 -1.30 2.60 -11.49
C THR A 34 0.13 2.13 -11.42
N LEU A 35 0.37 1.06 -10.66
CA LEU A 35 1.67 0.43 -10.52
C LEU A 35 1.76 -0.87 -11.34
N SER A 36 2.98 -1.35 -11.54
CA SER A 36 3.20 -2.64 -12.18
C SER A 36 4.42 -3.35 -11.61
N THR A 37 4.34 -4.67 -11.53
CA THR A 37 5.48 -5.53 -11.28
C THR A 37 5.59 -6.58 -12.38
N LYS A 38 6.78 -7.13 -12.55
CA LYS A 38 6.98 -8.19 -13.55
C LYS A 38 6.15 -9.44 -13.28
N ALA A 39 5.86 -9.74 -12.01
CA ALA A 39 5.15 -10.94 -11.60
C ALA A 39 3.63 -10.80 -11.75
N HIS A 40 3.08 -9.61 -11.50
CA HIS A 40 1.62 -9.39 -11.37
C HIS A 40 1.03 -8.46 -12.44
N GLY A 41 1.88 -7.94 -13.37
CA GLY A 41 1.41 -6.97 -14.35
C GLY A 41 0.99 -5.64 -13.71
N GLN A 42 -0.06 -5.01 -14.25
CA GLN A 42 -0.60 -3.75 -13.73
C GLN A 42 -1.64 -3.98 -12.64
N PHE A 43 -1.62 -3.10 -11.64
CA PHE A 43 -2.59 -3.05 -10.55
C PHE A 43 -2.68 -1.62 -10.00
N GLY A 44 -3.79 -1.33 -9.33
CA GLY A 44 -4.00 -0.04 -8.66
C GLY A 44 -3.50 -0.09 -7.22
N LEU A 45 -2.73 0.92 -6.78
CA LEU A 45 -2.33 1.09 -5.39
C LEU A 45 -2.30 2.56 -5.02
N TRP A 46 -3.00 2.94 -3.95
CA TRP A 46 -2.94 4.30 -3.41
C TRP A 46 -3.14 4.35 -1.91
N ILE A 47 -2.69 5.45 -1.31
CA ILE A 47 -2.90 5.69 0.11
C ILE A 47 -4.31 6.23 0.31
N ALA A 48 -5.09 5.52 1.11
CA ALA A 48 -6.47 5.82 1.44
C ALA A 48 -6.70 5.83 2.96
N ARG A 49 -7.77 6.48 3.39
CA ARG A 49 -8.26 6.55 4.77
C ARG A 49 -7.34 7.28 5.74
N GLN A 50 -6.06 6.93 5.84
CA GLN A 50 -5.13 7.58 6.76
C GLN A 50 -3.67 7.40 6.36
N ILE A 51 -2.87 8.40 6.75
CA ILE A 51 -1.42 8.30 6.80
C ILE A 51 -0.92 8.83 8.14
N VAL A 52 0.07 8.17 8.71
CA VAL A 52 0.73 8.59 9.95
C VAL A 52 2.20 8.83 9.63
N LEU A 53 2.65 10.06 9.90
CA LEU A 53 4.04 10.48 9.74
C LEU A 53 4.62 10.82 11.10
N SER A 54 5.85 10.41 11.35
CA SER A 54 6.53 10.69 12.63
C SER A 54 7.98 11.15 12.45
N LEU A 55 8.42 11.96 13.40
CA LEU A 55 9.82 12.33 13.60
C LEU A 55 10.22 11.89 15.02
N GLY A 56 10.80 10.69 15.12
CA GLY A 56 11.03 10.06 16.40
C GLY A 56 9.72 9.62 17.08
N LYS A 57 9.67 9.64 18.40
CA LYS A 57 8.51 9.17 19.17
C LYS A 57 7.54 10.29 19.56
N GLU A 58 7.98 11.55 19.54
CA GLU A 58 7.24 12.67 20.12
C GLU A 58 6.44 13.46 19.09
N GLU A 59 6.94 13.58 17.86
CA GLU A 59 6.28 14.34 16.81
C GLU A 59 5.52 13.44 15.82
N VAL A 60 4.24 13.24 16.06
CA VAL A 60 3.36 12.41 15.20
C VAL A 60 2.30 13.28 14.55
N THR A 61 2.18 13.18 13.23
CA THR A 61 1.08 13.76 12.45
C THR A 61 0.22 12.63 11.90
N ARG A 62 -1.08 12.70 12.16
CA ARG A 62 -2.06 11.72 11.63
C ARG A 62 -3.07 12.45 10.77
N ILE A 63 -3.09 12.13 9.49
CA ILE A 63 -4.00 12.71 8.51
C ILE A 63 -4.99 11.64 8.09
N LYS A 64 -6.28 11.97 8.12
CA LYS A 64 -7.38 11.08 7.72
C LYS A 64 -8.19 11.72 6.62
N GLY A 65 -8.76 10.92 5.73
CA GLY A 65 -9.61 11.38 4.63
C GLY A 65 -9.66 10.37 3.49
N ALA A 66 -10.32 10.74 2.42
CA ALA A 66 -10.39 9.90 1.22
C ALA A 66 -9.01 9.77 0.54
N TYR A 67 -8.27 10.89 0.46
CA TYR A 67 -6.93 10.94 -0.13
C TYR A 67 -5.97 11.72 0.81
N PRO A 68 -5.58 11.13 1.94
CA PRO A 68 -4.80 11.84 2.96
C PRO A 68 -3.38 12.17 2.51
N ALA A 69 -2.80 11.35 1.64
CA ALA A 69 -1.46 11.51 1.12
C ALA A 69 -1.30 12.74 0.20
N GLY A 70 -2.32 13.08 -0.60
CA GLY A 70 -2.32 14.23 -1.50
C GLY A 70 -2.54 15.58 -0.79
N THR A 71 -2.66 15.60 0.53
CA THR A 71 -2.86 16.84 1.26
C THR A 71 -1.57 17.64 1.40
N ARG A 72 -1.69 18.98 1.40
CA ARG A 72 -0.57 19.88 1.66
C ARG A 72 0.08 19.58 3.02
N GLU A 73 -0.71 19.27 4.04
CA GLU A 73 -0.22 18.92 5.37
C GLU A 73 0.70 17.70 5.37
N ALA A 74 0.39 16.68 4.54
CA ALA A 74 1.24 15.50 4.39
C ALA A 74 2.61 15.85 3.79
N LYS A 75 2.62 16.64 2.72
CA LYS A 75 3.86 17.11 2.08
C LYS A 75 4.68 18.01 3.00
N GLU A 76 4.05 18.97 3.68
CA GLU A 76 4.73 19.81 4.67
C GLU A 76 5.33 19.00 5.82
N SER A 77 4.67 17.93 6.23
CA SER A 77 5.20 17.01 7.25
C SER A 77 6.47 16.30 6.79
N LEU A 78 6.53 15.86 5.53
CA LEU A 78 7.75 15.30 4.93
C LEU A 78 8.87 16.35 4.89
N LEU A 79 8.57 17.57 4.45
CA LEU A 79 9.57 18.67 4.40
C LEU A 79 10.11 19.02 5.79
N ARG A 80 9.33 18.83 6.87
CA ARG A 80 9.78 18.95 8.25
C ARG A 80 10.61 17.75 8.71
N GLY A 81 10.82 16.76 7.83
CA GLY A 81 11.63 15.56 8.08
C GLY A 81 10.91 14.44 8.78
N LYS A 82 9.56 14.47 8.84
CA LYS A 82 8.77 13.30 9.24
C LYS A 82 8.83 12.25 8.15
N THR A 83 8.74 10.99 8.55
CA THR A 83 8.70 9.86 7.64
C THR A 83 7.42 9.06 7.86
N PRO A 84 6.86 8.40 6.83
CA PRO A 84 5.66 7.62 7.00
C PRO A 84 5.93 6.39 7.87
N GLU A 85 5.08 6.21 8.88
CA GLU A 85 5.14 5.09 9.83
C GLU A 85 4.04 4.07 9.55
N THR A 86 2.86 4.58 9.17
CA THR A 86 1.69 3.76 8.91
C THR A 86 0.85 4.41 7.82
N ALA A 87 0.34 3.63 6.88
CA ALA A 87 -0.62 4.10 5.89
C ALA A 87 -1.75 3.10 5.68
N GLY A 88 -2.96 3.60 5.51
CA GLY A 88 -4.04 2.83 4.92
C GLY A 88 -3.80 2.72 3.41
N LEU A 89 -3.79 1.51 2.89
CA LEU A 89 -3.59 1.24 1.47
C LEU A 89 -4.87 0.66 0.86
N HIS A 90 -5.15 1.07 -0.35
CA HIS A 90 -6.14 0.45 -1.20
C HIS A 90 -5.40 -0.18 -2.37
N LEU A 91 -5.65 -1.45 -2.60
CA LEU A 91 -5.08 -2.25 -3.68
C LEU A 91 -6.22 -2.76 -4.57
N SER A 92 -6.09 -2.59 -5.89
CA SER A 92 -7.01 -3.18 -6.87
C SER A 92 -6.22 -3.95 -7.91
N TRP A 93 -6.62 -5.20 -8.14
CA TRP A 93 -5.97 -6.07 -9.12
C TRP A 93 -6.99 -7.00 -9.76
N HIS A 94 -6.91 -7.18 -11.07
CA HIS A 94 -7.94 -7.88 -11.84
C HIS A 94 -9.34 -7.33 -11.51
N GLU A 95 -10.23 -8.17 -10.99
CA GLU A 95 -11.59 -7.83 -10.55
C GLU A 95 -11.69 -7.65 -9.03
N HIS A 96 -10.55 -7.76 -8.32
CA HIS A 96 -10.50 -7.73 -6.87
C HIS A 96 -10.02 -6.38 -6.34
N GLN A 97 -10.41 -6.09 -5.12
CA GLN A 97 -9.89 -4.94 -4.38
C GLN A 97 -9.75 -5.27 -2.90
N ALA A 98 -8.76 -4.70 -2.27
CA ALA A 98 -8.53 -4.85 -0.84
C ALA A 98 -8.15 -3.52 -0.19
N THR A 99 -8.51 -3.38 1.07
CA THR A 99 -8.01 -2.29 1.90
C THR A 99 -7.34 -2.85 3.14
N PHE A 100 -6.21 -2.27 3.51
CA PHE A 100 -5.47 -2.70 4.69
C PHE A 100 -4.64 -1.55 5.25
N VAL A 101 -4.12 -1.73 6.44
CA VAL A 101 -3.17 -0.82 7.06
C VAL A 101 -1.79 -1.46 7.01
N PHE A 102 -0.86 -0.79 6.33
CA PHE A 102 0.54 -1.16 6.31
C PHE A 102 1.29 -0.38 7.39
N LYS A 103 2.04 -1.10 8.23
CA LYS A 103 2.96 -0.53 9.22
C LYS A 103 4.38 -0.71 8.73
N ALA A 104 5.14 0.37 8.71
CA ALA A 104 6.53 0.35 8.25
C ALA A 104 7.47 -0.39 9.23
N GLU A 105 7.16 -0.32 10.53
CA GLU A 105 7.95 -0.94 11.60
C GLU A 105 7.04 -1.56 12.67
N PRO A 106 7.06 -2.90 12.85
CA PRO A 106 7.62 -3.88 11.91
C PRO A 106 6.84 -3.86 10.61
N MET A 107 7.46 -4.26 9.50
CA MET A 107 6.75 -4.37 8.22
C MET A 107 5.62 -5.38 8.35
N ALA A 108 4.40 -4.89 8.48
CA ALA A 108 3.23 -5.72 8.76
C ALA A 108 1.95 -5.17 8.15
N ILE A 109 1.06 -6.06 7.77
CA ILE A 109 -0.31 -5.76 7.34
C ILE A 109 -1.25 -5.98 8.51
N SER A 110 -2.23 -5.11 8.66
CA SER A 110 -3.32 -5.26 9.63
C SER A 110 -4.64 -4.72 9.07
N GLY A 111 -5.76 -5.21 9.58
CA GLY A 111 -7.08 -4.76 9.16
C GLY A 111 -7.35 -4.99 7.67
N LEU A 112 -6.92 -6.14 7.15
CA LEU A 112 -7.18 -6.53 5.76
C LEU A 112 -8.68 -6.75 5.57
N SER A 113 -9.28 -5.94 4.70
CA SER A 113 -10.65 -6.07 4.22
C SER A 113 -10.59 -6.50 2.75
N LEU A 114 -11.10 -7.67 2.49
CA LEU A 114 -11.24 -8.25 1.15
C LEU A 114 -12.67 -8.04 0.64
N PRO A 115 -12.91 -8.12 -0.68
CA PRO A 115 -14.26 -8.09 -1.21
C PRO A 115 -15.08 -9.24 -0.64
N THR A 116 -16.38 -9.04 -0.55
CA THR A 116 -17.31 -10.12 -0.20
C THR A 116 -17.23 -11.18 -1.29
N VAL A 117 -16.85 -12.39 -0.93
CA VAL A 117 -16.83 -13.53 -1.86
C VAL A 117 -18.27 -13.89 -2.18
N LEU A 118 -18.56 -14.17 -3.44
CA LEU A 118 -19.89 -14.61 -3.92
C LEU A 118 -20.46 -15.71 -2.98
N GLY A 119 -21.57 -15.42 -2.30
CA GLY A 119 -22.21 -16.30 -1.33
C GLY A 119 -22.44 -15.69 0.06
N GLU A 120 -21.74 -14.62 0.42
CA GLU A 120 -22.09 -13.81 1.58
C GLU A 120 -23.08 -12.71 1.13
N GLU A 121 -24.32 -13.05 0.81
CA GLU A 121 -25.41 -12.09 0.93
C GLU A 121 -25.38 -11.63 2.39
N GLU A 122 -25.23 -10.32 2.62
CA GLU A 122 -25.48 -9.75 3.95
C GLU A 122 -26.90 -10.21 4.33
N GLU A 123 -26.97 -11.27 5.13
CA GLU A 123 -28.20 -11.64 5.78
C GLU A 123 -28.49 -10.47 6.74
N GLU A 124 -29.23 -9.50 6.21
CA GLU A 124 -29.77 -8.38 6.97
C GLU A 124 -30.41 -9.01 8.20
N ALA A 125 -29.76 -8.82 9.35
CA ALA A 125 -30.17 -9.50 10.59
C ALA A 125 -31.67 -9.24 10.79
N PRO A 126 -32.53 -10.27 10.78
CA PRO A 126 -33.97 -10.07 10.93
C PRO A 126 -34.22 -9.39 12.28
N PRO A 127 -35.16 -8.44 12.32
CA PRO A 127 -35.50 -7.75 13.57
C PRO A 127 -35.81 -8.76 14.68
N PRO A 128 -35.46 -8.44 15.94
CA PRO A 128 -35.39 -9.43 17.06
C PRO A 128 -36.69 -10.14 17.47
N GLU A 129 -37.78 -9.99 16.74
CA GLU A 129 -39.10 -10.49 17.16
C GLU A 129 -39.61 -11.78 16.48
N ALA A 130 -38.86 -12.44 15.61
CA ALA A 130 -39.33 -13.66 14.93
C ALA A 130 -38.35 -14.83 15.06
N ARG A 131 -38.25 -15.44 16.24
CA ARG A 131 -37.62 -16.76 16.38
C ARG A 131 -38.70 -17.85 16.51
N PRO A 132 -39.04 -18.59 15.43
CA PRO A 132 -39.78 -19.86 15.59
C PRO A 132 -38.80 -20.93 16.07
N LYS A 133 -39.08 -21.49 17.24
CA LYS A 133 -38.43 -22.70 17.74
C LYS A 133 -38.82 -23.89 16.84
N GLY A 134 -37.83 -24.51 16.17
CA GLY A 134 -37.98 -25.86 15.66
C GLY A 134 -37.80 -26.02 14.14
N ARG A 135 -36.53 -26.22 13.72
CA ARG A 135 -36.14 -27.14 12.62
C ARG A 135 -34.61 -27.22 12.56
N ARG A 136 -34.01 -27.93 13.51
CA ARG A 136 -32.63 -28.43 13.40
C ARG A 136 -32.67 -29.70 12.53
N GLY A 137 -31.90 -29.76 11.47
CA GLY A 137 -31.52 -31.04 10.91
C GLY A 137 -31.09 -31.14 9.45
N ARG A 138 -31.26 -30.13 8.57
CA ARG A 138 -30.88 -30.32 7.15
C ARG A 138 -30.17 -29.15 6.46
N LYS A 139 -29.94 -28.04 7.15
CA LYS A 139 -29.19 -26.88 6.61
C LYS A 139 -27.70 -26.89 6.97
N ALA A 140 -27.26 -27.81 7.83
CA ALA A 140 -25.88 -27.78 8.34
C ALA A 140 -24.83 -28.32 7.38
N GLU A 141 -25.17 -29.22 6.46
CA GLU A 141 -24.17 -29.83 5.54
C GLU A 141 -23.91 -28.92 4.32
N ALA A 142 -24.93 -28.29 3.76
CA ALA A 142 -24.73 -27.33 2.63
C ALA A 142 -24.01 -26.05 3.08
N GLN A 143 -24.28 -25.53 4.29
CA GLN A 143 -23.60 -24.39 4.86
C GLN A 143 -22.12 -24.66 5.23
N SER A 144 -21.72 -25.92 5.44
CA SER A 144 -20.33 -26.27 5.72
C SER A 144 -19.45 -26.22 4.47
N ASP A 145 -19.97 -26.59 3.31
CA ASP A 145 -19.22 -26.62 2.05
C ASP A 145 -19.02 -25.21 1.49
N GLU A 146 -20.08 -24.39 1.46
CA GLU A 146 -19.99 -22.97 1.06
C GLU A 146 -19.07 -22.16 2.00
N GLY A 147 -19.09 -22.45 3.31
CA GLY A 147 -18.19 -21.83 4.27
C GLY A 147 -16.72 -22.19 4.06
N HIS A 148 -16.43 -23.40 3.60
CA HIS A 148 -15.07 -23.82 3.26
C HIS A 148 -14.57 -23.15 1.97
N GLU A 149 -15.40 -23.07 0.94
CA GLU A 149 -15.02 -22.39 -0.30
C GLU A 149 -14.72 -20.90 -0.07
N ALA A 150 -15.60 -20.19 0.65
CA ALA A 150 -15.37 -18.79 1.02
C ALA A 150 -14.08 -18.60 1.84
N PHE A 151 -13.77 -19.51 2.75
CA PHE A 151 -12.53 -19.49 3.52
C PHE A 151 -11.29 -19.68 2.63
N TYR A 152 -11.29 -20.65 1.73
CA TYR A 152 -10.17 -20.88 0.81
C TYR A 152 -9.98 -19.71 -0.15
N GLU A 153 -11.08 -19.14 -0.63
CA GLU A 153 -11.02 -17.96 -1.50
C GLU A 153 -10.42 -16.75 -0.77
N ARG A 154 -10.82 -16.49 0.46
CA ARG A 154 -10.20 -15.45 1.29
C ARG A 154 -8.71 -15.68 1.54
N MET A 155 -8.32 -16.92 1.80
CA MET A 155 -6.90 -17.26 1.93
C MET A 155 -6.14 -17.02 0.64
N ARG A 156 -6.71 -17.37 -0.51
CA ARG A 156 -6.12 -17.13 -1.84
C ARG A 156 -5.93 -15.64 -2.08
N LEU A 157 -6.97 -14.83 -1.87
CA LEU A 157 -6.90 -13.37 -2.04
C LEU A 157 -5.91 -12.72 -1.07
N THR A 158 -5.86 -13.17 0.18
CA THR A 158 -4.86 -12.69 1.15
C THR A 158 -3.45 -12.94 0.64
N ARG A 159 -3.20 -14.15 0.15
CA ARG A 159 -1.89 -14.50 -0.41
C ARG A 159 -1.53 -13.67 -1.63
N GLU A 160 -2.47 -13.41 -2.53
CA GLU A 160 -2.24 -12.53 -3.68
C GLU A 160 -1.84 -11.11 -3.25
N VAL A 161 -2.50 -10.54 -2.23
CA VAL A 161 -2.12 -9.24 -1.65
C VAL A 161 -0.69 -9.27 -1.12
N GLU A 162 -0.32 -10.32 -0.39
CA GLU A 162 1.04 -10.48 0.13
C GLU A 162 2.08 -10.63 -0.99
N GLU A 163 1.78 -11.41 -2.02
CA GLU A 163 2.67 -11.63 -3.17
C GLU A 163 2.89 -10.34 -3.98
N ILE A 164 1.85 -9.51 -4.16
CA ILE A 164 1.98 -8.19 -4.80
C ILE A 164 2.89 -7.27 -3.98
N LEU A 165 2.67 -7.20 -2.67
CA LEU A 165 3.51 -6.37 -1.79
C LEU A 165 4.95 -6.86 -1.72
N GLU A 166 5.15 -8.17 -1.71
CA GLU A 166 6.49 -8.77 -1.76
C GLU A 166 7.21 -8.46 -3.08
N ALA A 167 6.49 -8.50 -4.21
CA ALA A 167 7.04 -8.12 -5.50
C ALA A 167 7.45 -6.64 -5.53
N LEU A 168 6.61 -5.74 -5.02
CA LEU A 168 6.93 -4.31 -4.87
C LEU A 168 8.14 -4.10 -3.95
N TYR A 169 8.21 -4.82 -2.85
CA TYR A 169 9.35 -4.72 -1.93
C TYR A 169 10.66 -5.21 -2.58
N ARG A 170 10.62 -6.26 -3.39
CA ARG A 170 11.77 -6.73 -4.18
C ARG A 170 12.22 -5.69 -5.21
N ASP A 171 11.27 -5.04 -5.88
CA ASP A 171 11.56 -3.96 -6.82
C ASP A 171 12.19 -2.77 -6.08
N PHE A 172 11.62 -2.34 -4.96
CA PHE A 172 12.20 -1.33 -4.10
C PHE A 172 13.63 -1.66 -3.67
N LEU A 173 13.88 -2.88 -3.16
CA LEU A 173 15.23 -3.29 -2.78
C LEU A 173 16.21 -3.30 -3.96
N THR A 174 15.74 -3.69 -5.14
CA THR A 174 16.57 -3.67 -6.35
C THR A 174 17.00 -2.25 -6.72
N LEU A 175 16.07 -1.31 -6.65
CA LEU A 175 16.36 0.12 -6.86
C LEU A 175 17.26 0.66 -5.74
N ARG A 176 16.89 0.40 -4.47
CA ARG A 176 17.57 0.92 -3.28
C ARG A 176 19.03 0.51 -3.16
N LEU A 177 19.35 -0.70 -3.59
CA LEU A 177 20.69 -1.25 -3.57
C LEU A 177 21.48 -1.02 -4.87
N GLY A 178 20.82 -0.49 -5.89
CA GLY A 178 21.44 -0.18 -7.19
C GLY A 178 21.76 1.31 -7.37
N ALA A 179 22.52 1.63 -8.42
CA ALA A 179 22.85 3.02 -8.79
C ALA A 179 21.58 3.84 -9.11
N ALA A 180 20.52 3.19 -9.59
CA ALA A 180 19.26 3.86 -9.90
C ALA A 180 18.65 4.60 -8.71
N TRP A 181 18.97 4.20 -7.48
CA TRP A 181 18.51 4.91 -6.29
C TRP A 181 19.04 6.35 -6.25
N THR A 182 20.34 6.51 -6.41
CA THR A 182 20.98 7.84 -6.40
C THR A 182 20.77 8.60 -7.70
N ASP A 183 20.71 7.89 -8.83
CA ASP A 183 20.70 8.53 -10.14
C ASP A 183 19.31 8.91 -10.63
N ALA A 184 18.26 8.24 -10.13
CA ALA A 184 16.88 8.46 -10.58
C ALA A 184 15.87 8.62 -9.42
N VAL A 185 15.87 7.69 -8.43
CA VAL A 185 14.83 7.70 -7.39
C VAL A 185 14.96 8.89 -6.46
N LEU A 186 16.12 9.16 -5.91
CA LEU A 186 16.33 10.28 -4.98
C LEU A 186 16.10 11.66 -5.64
N PRO A 187 16.58 11.93 -6.85
CA PRO A 187 16.25 13.18 -7.55
C PRO A 187 14.74 13.35 -7.77
N ALA A 188 14.06 12.30 -8.23
CA ALA A 188 12.62 12.34 -8.45
C ALA A 188 11.84 12.53 -7.13
N LEU A 189 12.22 11.84 -6.04
CA LEU A 189 11.67 12.04 -4.70
C LEU A 189 11.88 13.48 -4.20
N SER A 190 13.06 14.07 -4.44
CA SER A 190 13.36 15.45 -4.07
C SER A 190 12.43 16.43 -4.80
N THR A 191 12.28 16.24 -6.12
CA THR A 191 11.36 17.05 -6.94
C THR A 191 9.90 16.88 -6.50
N TRP A 192 9.47 15.65 -6.25
CA TRP A 192 8.10 15.34 -5.81
C TRP A 192 7.74 15.95 -4.45
N THR A 193 8.69 16.08 -3.54
CA THR A 193 8.46 16.73 -2.24
C THR A 193 8.52 18.24 -2.30
N ASP A 194 9.04 18.83 -3.37
CA ASP A 194 9.03 20.27 -3.58
C ASP A 194 7.61 20.72 -4.00
N PRO A 195 7.00 21.72 -3.34
CA PRO A 195 5.68 22.23 -3.70
C PRO A 195 5.57 22.78 -5.13
N GLU A 196 6.67 23.24 -5.69
CA GLU A 196 6.76 23.77 -7.06
C GLU A 196 7.37 22.76 -8.04
N GLY A 197 7.75 21.57 -7.54
CA GLY A 197 8.41 20.53 -8.33
C GLY A 197 7.41 19.68 -9.13
N GLU A 198 7.73 19.48 -10.40
CA GLU A 198 6.99 18.56 -11.28
C GLU A 198 7.92 17.42 -11.69
N VAL A 199 7.52 16.19 -11.36
CA VAL A 199 8.29 14.99 -11.71
C VAL A 199 7.97 14.59 -13.14
N ASP A 200 9.00 14.44 -13.97
CA ASP A 200 8.86 13.79 -15.27
C ASP A 200 8.63 12.28 -15.06
N ALA A 201 7.35 11.90 -15.02
CA ALA A 201 6.92 10.52 -14.75
C ALA A 201 7.44 9.53 -15.82
N ASP A 202 7.54 9.95 -17.08
CA ASP A 202 7.99 9.08 -18.17
C ASP A 202 9.51 8.86 -18.11
N ALA A 203 10.29 9.90 -17.86
CA ALA A 203 11.73 9.78 -17.67
C ALA A 203 12.05 8.92 -16.43
N TYR A 204 11.31 9.13 -15.32
CA TYR A 204 11.47 8.32 -14.13
C TYR A 204 11.11 6.85 -14.39
N ARG A 205 9.95 6.57 -15.04
CA ARG A 205 9.52 5.22 -15.41
C ARG A 205 10.59 4.51 -16.26
N ALA A 206 11.10 5.17 -17.27
CA ALA A 206 12.14 4.60 -18.15
C ALA A 206 13.42 4.22 -17.38
N ALA A 207 13.86 5.07 -16.43
CA ALA A 207 15.02 4.80 -15.59
C ALA A 207 14.76 3.63 -14.62
N ARG A 208 13.60 3.62 -13.96
CA ARG A 208 13.14 2.55 -13.06
C ARG A 208 13.11 1.18 -13.77
N ASP A 209 12.43 1.11 -14.91
CA ASP A 209 12.23 -0.13 -15.64
C ASP A 209 13.55 -0.68 -16.22
N ARG A 210 14.45 0.20 -16.64
CA ARG A 210 15.81 -0.19 -17.04
C ARG A 210 16.56 -0.84 -15.88
N ALA A 211 16.49 -0.24 -14.68
CA ALA A 211 17.16 -0.78 -13.50
C ALA A 211 16.58 -2.14 -13.08
N LEU A 212 15.24 -2.30 -13.12
CA LEU A 212 14.57 -3.56 -12.79
C LEU A 212 14.79 -4.66 -13.84
N SER A 213 15.05 -4.30 -15.11
CA SER A 213 15.31 -5.26 -16.18
C SER A 213 16.74 -5.83 -16.18
N THR A 214 17.72 -5.08 -15.63
CA THR A 214 19.14 -5.43 -15.69
C THR A 214 19.53 -6.63 -14.81
N ARG A 215 18.64 -7.13 -13.93
CA ARG A 215 18.89 -8.25 -13.00
C ARG A 215 18.75 -9.64 -13.64
N LYS A 216 18.98 -9.79 -14.93
CA LYS A 216 18.89 -11.08 -15.66
C LYS A 216 20.22 -11.88 -15.68
N ARG A 217 21.11 -11.73 -14.66
CA ARG A 217 22.29 -12.62 -14.58
C ARG A 217 22.58 -13.04 -13.15
#